data_6d908e1988d12f50241995107e99af28
#
_entry.id   6d908e1988d12f50241995107e99af28
#
_cell.length_a   1.000
_cell.length_b   1.000
_cell.length_c   1.000
_cell.angle_alpha   90.00
_cell.angle_beta   90.00
_cell.angle_gamma   90.00
#
_symmetry.space_group_name_H-M   'P 1'
#
loop_
_entity.id
_entity.type
_entity.pdbx_description
1 polymer ?
#
loop_
_entity_poly.entity_id
_entity_poly.type
_entity_poly.pdbx_seq_one_letter_code
_entity_poly.pdbx_strand_id
1 'polypeptide(L)'
;MDKKNKKVTDEEISSIINDSIRQAVGSFTSGSEMQEQREAAINYYTQQPKGNLFPVGVSKVVTSDTMEIVDSYLAVISELMLSNGKIAKFNPSDPTQTVAAGLASELTNHCIFTKNNGWVELNTWIKGALLFKNSIIRWKWEEQTGTKIEEYENISVLEVDALLSEGNAEIVEIRVGEGIDPESGEETYEYVSIRKEIDKSKVALENIPPESFMINRDATDIASASFVGIQTEMTLSDLREMGFD
;
A
#
# COMPACT_ATOMS: atom_id res chain seq x y z
N MET A 1 29.33 -27.88 -24.78
CA MET A 1 29.93 -27.07 -23.69
C MET A 1 28.84 -26.79 -22.67
N ASP A 2 28.77 -27.66 -21.66
CA ASP A 2 27.80 -27.52 -20.56
C ASP A 2 28.17 -26.32 -19.69
N LYS A 3 27.34 -25.26 -19.73
CA LYS A 3 27.35 -24.24 -18.70
C LYS A 3 26.76 -24.87 -17.43
N LYS A 4 27.63 -25.45 -16.58
CA LYS A 4 27.26 -25.78 -15.20
C LYS A 4 26.62 -24.54 -14.57
N ASN A 5 25.34 -24.64 -14.21
CA ASN A 5 24.68 -23.70 -13.32
C ASN A 5 25.42 -23.75 -11.97
N LYS A 6 26.41 -22.88 -11.80
CA LYS A 6 27.08 -22.68 -10.52
C LYS A 6 26.04 -22.03 -9.60
N LYS A 7 25.55 -22.77 -8.59
CA LYS A 7 24.72 -22.16 -7.55
C LYS A 7 25.54 -21.05 -6.92
N VAL A 8 25.02 -19.84 -6.99
CA VAL A 8 25.59 -18.66 -6.32
C VAL A 8 25.51 -18.90 -4.82
N THR A 9 26.60 -18.66 -4.10
CA THR A 9 26.61 -18.81 -2.64
C THR A 9 25.94 -17.61 -1.96
N ASP A 10 25.45 -17.80 -0.74
CA ASP A 10 24.79 -16.72 0.03
C ASP A 10 25.74 -15.54 0.27
N GLU A 11 27.03 -15.79 0.41
CA GLU A 11 28.06 -14.74 0.51
C GLU A 11 28.20 -13.95 -0.79
N GLU A 12 28.19 -14.63 -1.95
CA GLU A 12 28.23 -13.98 -3.28
C GLU A 12 26.96 -13.13 -3.50
N ILE A 13 25.79 -13.63 -3.10
CA ILE A 13 24.51 -12.90 -3.17
C ILE A 13 24.57 -11.66 -2.28
N SER A 14 25.03 -11.79 -1.04
CA SER A 14 25.15 -10.68 -0.10
C SER A 14 26.14 -9.61 -0.62
N SER A 15 27.24 -10.01 -1.23
CA SER A 15 28.19 -9.08 -1.86
C SER A 15 27.55 -8.32 -3.01
N ILE A 16 26.83 -9.00 -3.91
CA ILE A 16 26.18 -8.38 -5.06
C ILE A 16 25.10 -7.39 -4.58
N ILE A 17 24.30 -7.77 -3.58
CA ILE A 17 23.29 -6.88 -2.99
C ILE A 17 23.92 -5.63 -2.39
N ASN A 18 24.97 -5.79 -1.58
CA ASN A 18 25.66 -4.66 -0.95
C ASN A 18 26.29 -3.72 -1.98
N ASP A 19 26.89 -4.23 -3.03
CA ASP A 19 27.44 -3.41 -4.11
C ASP A 19 26.34 -2.68 -4.89
N SER A 20 25.20 -3.35 -5.14
CA SER A 20 24.03 -2.74 -5.77
C SER A 20 23.43 -1.63 -4.92
N ILE A 21 23.33 -1.83 -3.61
CA ILE A 21 22.86 -0.81 -2.66
C ILE A 21 23.81 0.38 -2.66
N ARG A 22 25.12 0.16 -2.61
CA ARG A 22 26.12 1.26 -2.65
C ARG A 22 26.03 2.09 -3.93
N GLN A 23 25.80 1.47 -5.07
CA GLN A 23 25.63 2.16 -6.35
C GLN A 23 24.30 2.94 -6.37
N ALA A 24 23.24 2.37 -5.82
CA ALA A 24 21.93 3.00 -5.77
C ALA A 24 21.86 4.16 -4.78
N VAL A 25 22.48 4.02 -3.59
CA VAL A 25 22.56 5.07 -2.55
C VAL A 25 23.15 6.37 -3.09
N GLY A 26 24.09 6.30 -4.02
CA GLY A 26 24.68 7.49 -4.65
C GLY A 26 23.74 8.28 -5.57
N SER A 27 22.59 7.73 -5.96
CA SER A 27 21.69 8.38 -6.90
C SER A 27 20.50 9.11 -6.27
N PHE A 28 20.02 8.68 -5.10
CA PHE A 28 18.79 9.20 -4.49
C PHE A 28 18.94 9.65 -3.03
N THR A 29 19.98 9.22 -2.32
CA THR A 29 20.17 9.45 -0.89
C THR A 29 21.16 10.58 -0.60
N SER A 30 21.37 10.81 0.69
CA SER A 30 22.09 11.90 1.33
C SER A 30 23.28 12.48 0.52
N GLY A 31 23.22 13.78 0.21
CA GLY A 31 24.29 14.51 -0.46
C GLY A 31 24.20 14.54 -1.99
N SER A 32 23.13 14.01 -2.58
CA SER A 32 22.90 14.17 -4.02
C SER A 32 22.30 15.55 -4.32
N GLU A 33 22.64 16.11 -5.48
CA GLU A 33 22.06 17.36 -5.99
C GLU A 33 20.52 17.29 -6.01
N MET A 34 19.95 16.12 -6.26
CA MET A 34 18.51 15.91 -6.27
C MET A 34 17.87 16.02 -4.88
N GLN A 35 18.55 15.57 -3.84
CA GLN A 35 18.09 15.75 -2.46
C GLN A 35 18.09 17.24 -2.07
N GLU A 36 19.15 17.97 -2.40
CA GLU A 36 19.22 19.41 -2.14
C GLU A 36 18.08 20.16 -2.84
N GLN A 37 17.78 19.79 -4.09
CA GLN A 37 16.65 20.35 -4.84
C GLN A 37 15.31 20.03 -4.22
N ARG A 38 15.10 18.82 -3.70
CA ARG A 38 13.86 18.42 -3.00
C ARG A 38 13.70 19.17 -1.68
N GLU A 39 14.76 19.27 -0.89
CA GLU A 39 14.75 20.05 0.34
C GLU A 39 14.46 21.53 0.07
N ALA A 40 15.05 22.09 -0.97
CA ALA A 40 14.78 23.46 -1.39
C ALA A 40 13.29 23.63 -1.79
N ALA A 41 12.73 22.68 -2.56
CA ALA A 41 11.33 22.71 -2.96
C ALA A 41 10.39 22.69 -1.75
N ILE A 42 10.64 21.81 -0.76
CA ILE A 42 9.87 21.77 0.49
C ILE A 42 9.98 23.11 1.24
N ASN A 43 11.18 23.63 1.38
CA ASN A 43 11.40 24.89 2.10
C ASN A 43 10.68 26.08 1.45
N TYR A 44 10.65 26.15 0.11
CA TYR A 44 9.88 27.15 -0.61
C TYR A 44 8.38 26.92 -0.47
N TYR A 45 7.92 25.67 -0.55
CA TYR A 45 6.51 25.34 -0.38
C TYR A 45 6.01 25.67 1.04
N THR A 46 6.83 25.37 2.07
CA THR A 46 6.51 25.65 3.48
C THR A 46 6.84 27.08 3.93
N GLN A 47 7.29 27.93 3.02
CA GLN A 47 7.69 29.32 3.30
C GLN A 47 8.83 29.44 4.33
N GLN A 48 9.69 28.43 4.40
CA GLN A 48 10.84 28.37 5.32
C GLN A 48 12.16 28.21 4.56
N PRO A 49 12.54 29.20 3.71
CA PRO A 49 13.77 29.07 2.95
C PRO A 49 14.99 28.99 3.87
N LYS A 50 15.87 28.00 3.61
CA LYS A 50 17.12 27.85 4.37
C LYS A 50 18.11 28.96 4.04
N GLY A 51 18.81 29.47 5.07
CA GLY A 51 19.94 30.39 4.93
C GLY A 51 19.62 31.86 5.24
N ASN A 52 20.66 32.70 5.27
CA ASN A 52 20.55 34.14 5.45
C ASN A 52 20.20 34.84 4.11
N LEU A 53 19.05 34.48 3.54
CA LEU A 53 18.55 35.10 2.30
C LEU A 53 18.21 36.59 2.45
N PHE A 54 18.04 37.05 3.69
CA PHE A 54 17.65 38.41 3.98
C PHE A 54 18.78 39.17 4.67
N PRO A 55 19.29 40.28 4.09
CA PRO A 55 20.23 41.19 4.75
C PRO A 55 19.63 41.72 6.07
N VAL A 56 20.52 42.12 6.99
CA VAL A 56 20.12 42.72 8.25
C VAL A 56 19.38 44.03 7.97
N GLY A 57 18.16 44.18 8.54
CA GLY A 57 17.34 45.40 8.38
C GLY A 57 16.30 45.36 7.24
N VAL A 58 16.20 44.21 6.53
CA VAL A 58 15.18 44.02 5.48
C VAL A 58 14.02 43.16 6.01
N SER A 59 12.83 43.36 5.45
CA SER A 59 11.66 42.53 5.77
C SER A 59 11.91 41.07 5.40
N LYS A 60 11.57 40.14 6.32
CA LYS A 60 11.68 38.69 6.14
C LYS A 60 10.36 38.06 5.66
N VAL A 61 9.57 38.80 4.90
CA VAL A 61 8.32 38.26 4.35
C VAL A 61 8.64 37.34 3.19
N VAL A 62 8.17 36.09 3.29
CA VAL A 62 8.20 35.09 2.21
C VAL A 62 6.79 34.95 1.66
N THR A 63 6.64 35.04 0.34
CA THR A 63 5.34 34.89 -0.33
C THR A 63 4.99 33.40 -0.47
N SER A 64 3.68 33.09 -0.55
CA SER A 64 3.13 31.74 -0.71
C SER A 64 3.06 31.28 -2.17
N ASP A 65 3.71 31.97 -3.09
CA ASP A 65 3.55 31.74 -4.54
C ASP A 65 3.77 30.28 -4.94
N THR A 66 4.82 29.64 -4.40
CA THR A 66 5.11 28.24 -4.71
C THR A 66 3.99 27.31 -4.20
N MET A 67 3.48 27.55 -2.99
CA MET A 67 2.37 26.78 -2.42
C MET A 67 1.10 26.95 -3.25
N GLU A 68 0.75 28.20 -3.59
CA GLU A 68 -0.45 28.52 -4.36
C GLU A 68 -0.42 27.88 -5.76
N ILE A 69 0.74 27.91 -6.44
CA ILE A 69 0.91 27.28 -7.74
C ILE A 69 0.76 25.76 -7.63
N VAL A 70 1.48 25.11 -6.70
CA VAL A 70 1.43 23.67 -6.53
C VAL A 70 0.02 23.20 -6.18
N ASP A 71 -0.64 23.85 -5.23
CA ASP A 71 -1.98 23.44 -4.78
C ASP A 71 -3.04 23.72 -5.86
N SER A 72 -2.89 24.77 -6.67
CA SER A 72 -3.77 25.04 -7.82
C SER A 72 -3.64 23.95 -8.89
N TYR A 73 -2.39 23.57 -9.26
CA TYR A 73 -2.19 22.47 -10.21
C TYR A 73 -2.66 21.14 -9.65
N LEU A 74 -2.41 20.88 -8.35
CA LEU A 74 -2.90 19.69 -7.68
C LEU A 74 -4.42 19.56 -7.76
N ALA A 75 -5.15 20.66 -7.49
CA ALA A 75 -6.60 20.68 -7.57
C ALA A 75 -7.11 20.34 -8.98
N VAL A 76 -6.53 20.97 -10.01
CA VAL A 76 -6.93 20.73 -11.40
C VAL A 76 -6.63 19.28 -11.84
N ILE A 77 -5.43 18.78 -11.54
CA ILE A 77 -5.05 17.40 -11.92
C ILE A 77 -5.91 16.38 -11.16
N SER A 78 -6.13 16.61 -9.87
CA SER A 78 -6.98 15.73 -9.05
C SER A 78 -8.42 15.70 -9.57
N GLU A 79 -8.97 16.84 -9.94
CA GLU A 79 -10.31 16.91 -10.55
C GLU A 79 -10.36 16.14 -11.86
N LEU A 80 -9.39 16.31 -12.75
CA LEU A 80 -9.34 15.61 -14.03
C LEU A 80 -9.20 14.09 -13.90
N MET A 81 -8.37 13.63 -12.96
CA MET A 81 -8.05 12.21 -12.81
C MET A 81 -8.98 11.45 -11.88
N LEU A 82 -9.43 12.09 -10.79
CA LEU A 82 -10.08 11.40 -9.67
C LEU A 82 -11.58 11.69 -9.55
N SER A 83 -12.11 12.71 -10.23
CA SER A 83 -13.51 13.17 -10.06
C SER A 83 -14.54 12.08 -10.30
N ASN A 84 -14.27 11.16 -11.23
CA ASN A 84 -15.21 10.10 -11.61
C ASN A 84 -15.03 8.81 -10.79
N GLY A 85 -14.04 8.73 -9.88
CA GLY A 85 -13.70 7.49 -9.18
C GLY A 85 -13.29 6.34 -10.10
N LYS A 86 -12.86 6.65 -11.34
CA LYS A 86 -12.46 5.67 -12.36
C LYS A 86 -11.17 6.13 -13.03
N ILE A 87 -10.06 5.65 -12.50
CA ILE A 87 -8.73 5.96 -13.04
C ILE A 87 -8.23 4.89 -13.99
N ALA A 88 -8.65 3.64 -13.80
CA ALA A 88 -8.25 2.51 -14.62
C ALA A 88 -9.37 2.11 -15.59
N LYS A 89 -9.01 1.95 -16.86
CA LYS A 89 -9.90 1.44 -17.89
C LYS A 89 -9.17 0.41 -18.73
N PHE A 90 -9.68 -0.81 -18.75
CA PHE A 90 -9.18 -1.88 -19.60
C PHE A 90 -9.96 -1.88 -20.90
N ASN A 91 -9.23 -1.89 -22.02
CA ASN A 91 -9.83 -2.03 -23.33
C ASN A 91 -9.74 -3.49 -23.77
N PRO A 92 -10.82 -4.09 -24.29
CA PRO A 92 -10.78 -5.45 -24.77
C PRO A 92 -9.88 -5.56 -26.00
N SER A 93 -9.06 -6.61 -26.07
CA SER A 93 -8.27 -6.93 -27.25
C SER A 93 -9.10 -7.66 -28.33
N ASP A 94 -10.18 -8.30 -27.91
CA ASP A 94 -11.12 -9.05 -28.75
C ASP A 94 -12.56 -8.67 -28.36
N PRO A 95 -13.50 -8.56 -29.32
CA PRO A 95 -14.90 -8.27 -29.03
C PRO A 95 -15.57 -9.21 -28.02
N THR A 96 -15.12 -10.46 -27.94
CA THR A 96 -15.61 -11.46 -26.97
C THR A 96 -15.22 -11.12 -25.52
N GLN A 97 -14.18 -10.33 -25.32
CA GLN A 97 -13.64 -9.97 -24.00
C GLN A 97 -14.22 -8.66 -23.43
N THR A 98 -15.20 -8.06 -24.10
CA THR A 98 -15.76 -6.75 -23.71
C THR A 98 -16.32 -6.77 -22.28
N VAL A 99 -17.04 -7.82 -21.90
CA VAL A 99 -17.62 -7.97 -20.55
C VAL A 99 -16.51 -8.15 -19.53
N ALA A 100 -15.51 -8.99 -19.81
CA ALA A 100 -14.37 -9.23 -18.91
C ALA A 100 -13.54 -7.96 -18.70
N ALA A 101 -13.28 -7.16 -19.75
CA ALA A 101 -12.59 -5.90 -19.63
C ALA A 101 -13.38 -4.86 -18.82
N GLY A 102 -14.71 -4.85 -18.94
CA GLY A 102 -15.58 -4.02 -18.10
C GLY A 102 -15.46 -4.39 -16.62
N LEU A 103 -15.62 -5.68 -16.30
CA LEU A 103 -15.48 -6.20 -14.94
C LEU A 103 -14.08 -5.95 -14.36
N ALA A 104 -13.02 -6.15 -15.15
CA ALA A 104 -11.65 -5.85 -14.71
C ALA A 104 -11.47 -4.36 -14.38
N SER A 105 -12.06 -3.46 -15.17
CA SER A 105 -12.03 -2.02 -14.91
C SER A 105 -12.75 -1.67 -13.59
N GLU A 106 -13.93 -2.23 -13.38
CA GLU A 106 -14.71 -1.99 -12.15
C GLU A 106 -14.00 -2.56 -10.92
N LEU A 107 -13.50 -3.80 -10.99
CA LEU A 107 -12.74 -4.43 -9.91
C LEU A 107 -11.50 -3.61 -9.53
N THR A 108 -10.72 -3.19 -10.53
CA THR A 108 -9.51 -2.40 -10.30
C THR A 108 -9.83 -1.07 -9.63
N ASN A 109 -10.84 -0.34 -10.12
CA ASN A 109 -11.26 0.92 -9.51
C ASN A 109 -11.82 0.70 -8.08
N HIS A 110 -12.56 -0.37 -7.84
CA HIS A 110 -13.02 -0.73 -6.51
C HIS A 110 -11.84 -1.00 -5.55
N CYS A 111 -10.83 -1.75 -6.00
CA CYS A 111 -9.62 -2.00 -5.21
C CYS A 111 -8.87 -0.71 -4.89
N ILE A 112 -8.74 0.21 -5.84
CA ILE A 112 -8.07 1.50 -5.64
C ILE A 112 -8.87 2.37 -4.65
N PHE A 113 -10.11 2.67 -4.96
CA PHE A 113 -10.86 3.71 -4.26
C PHE A 113 -11.52 3.23 -2.97
N THR A 114 -12.04 1.99 -2.95
CA THR A 114 -12.78 1.46 -1.80
C THR A 114 -11.88 0.75 -0.80
N LYS A 115 -10.95 -0.07 -1.29
CA LYS A 115 -10.10 -0.87 -0.41
C LYS A 115 -8.85 -0.12 0.10
N ASN A 116 -8.39 0.90 -0.61
CA ASN A 116 -7.12 1.58 -0.34
C ASN A 116 -7.23 3.10 -0.10
N ASN A 117 -8.42 3.66 0.08
CA ASN A 117 -8.59 5.12 0.16
C ASN A 117 -7.90 5.84 -1.02
N GLY A 118 -8.07 5.31 -2.23
CA GLY A 118 -7.30 5.69 -3.40
C GLY A 118 -7.29 7.18 -3.72
N TRP A 119 -8.32 7.93 -3.30
CA TRP A 119 -8.33 9.37 -3.49
C TRP A 119 -7.18 10.04 -2.73
N VAL A 120 -6.96 9.66 -1.48
CA VAL A 120 -5.88 10.21 -0.64
C VAL A 120 -4.51 9.79 -1.16
N GLU A 121 -4.34 8.50 -1.47
CA GLU A 121 -3.08 7.96 -1.96
C GLU A 121 -2.67 8.57 -3.30
N LEU A 122 -3.59 8.65 -4.25
CA LEU A 122 -3.32 9.24 -5.56
C LEU A 122 -3.10 10.74 -5.49
N ASN A 123 -3.84 11.47 -4.64
CA ASN A 123 -3.63 12.90 -4.43
C ASN A 123 -2.24 13.16 -3.82
N THR A 124 -1.83 12.35 -2.84
CA THR A 124 -0.48 12.42 -2.25
C THR A 124 0.60 12.12 -3.29
N TRP A 125 0.38 11.12 -4.14
CA TRP A 125 1.28 10.78 -5.24
C TRP A 125 1.43 11.93 -6.24
N ILE A 126 0.33 12.55 -6.68
CA ILE A 126 0.35 13.70 -7.58
C ILE A 126 1.09 14.89 -6.94
N LYS A 127 0.79 15.18 -5.67
CA LYS A 127 1.46 16.25 -4.92
C LYS A 127 2.97 16.00 -4.81
N GLY A 128 3.35 14.76 -4.52
CA GLY A 128 4.77 14.33 -4.50
C GLY A 128 5.45 14.57 -5.86
N ALA A 129 4.81 14.23 -6.96
CA ALA A 129 5.35 14.46 -8.29
C ALA A 129 5.54 15.94 -8.61
N LEU A 130 4.61 16.80 -8.19
CA LEU A 130 4.70 18.25 -8.37
C LEU A 130 5.84 18.88 -7.55
N LEU A 131 6.06 18.41 -6.31
CA LEU A 131 7.08 18.93 -5.41
C LEU A 131 8.48 18.36 -5.68
N PHE A 132 8.57 17.05 -5.92
CA PHE A 132 9.85 16.32 -5.98
C PHE A 132 10.26 15.91 -7.39
N LYS A 133 9.55 16.38 -8.44
CA LYS A 133 9.74 16.02 -9.85
C LYS A 133 9.36 14.57 -10.18
N ASN A 134 9.35 13.68 -9.21
CA ASN A 134 8.91 12.29 -9.34
C ASN A 134 8.23 11.83 -8.06
N SER A 135 7.36 10.85 -8.19
CA SER A 135 6.71 10.20 -7.07
C SER A 135 6.53 8.73 -7.40
N ILE A 136 6.66 7.88 -6.42
CA ILE A 136 6.65 6.43 -6.59
C ILE A 136 5.47 5.87 -5.81
N ILE A 137 4.70 5.03 -6.49
CA ILE A 137 3.59 4.30 -5.89
C ILE A 137 3.83 2.81 -6.11
N ARG A 138 3.59 2.01 -5.08
CA ARG A 138 3.78 0.57 -5.10
C ARG A 138 2.44 -0.14 -4.88
N TRP A 139 2.25 -1.23 -5.61
CA TRP A 139 1.21 -2.21 -5.36
C TRP A 139 1.85 -3.41 -4.70
N LYS A 140 1.27 -3.87 -3.59
CA LYS A 140 1.69 -5.10 -2.91
C LYS A 140 0.47 -5.90 -2.50
N TRP A 141 0.64 -7.22 -2.42
CA TRP A 141 -0.34 -8.05 -1.72
C TRP A 141 -0.07 -7.95 -0.22
N GLU A 142 -1.10 -7.65 0.55
CA GLU A 142 -1.04 -7.56 2.00
C GLU A 142 -1.94 -8.65 2.56
N GLU A 143 -1.32 -9.66 3.17
CA GLU A 143 -2.02 -10.72 3.87
C GLU A 143 -2.48 -10.18 5.22
N GLN A 144 -3.75 -10.23 5.46
CA GLN A 144 -4.35 -9.80 6.72
C GLN A 144 -5.47 -10.76 7.10
N THR A 145 -5.31 -11.43 8.23
CA THR A 145 -6.38 -12.16 8.90
C THR A 145 -7.09 -11.24 9.89
N GLY A 146 -8.38 -11.28 9.88
CA GLY A 146 -9.22 -10.58 10.84
C GLY A 146 -10.12 -11.55 11.58
N THR A 147 -10.60 -11.16 12.73
CA THR A 147 -11.60 -11.91 13.47
C THR A 147 -12.94 -11.19 13.42
N LYS A 148 -14.01 -11.91 13.22
CA LYS A 148 -15.39 -11.43 13.32
C LYS A 148 -16.12 -12.28 14.35
N ILE A 149 -16.78 -11.61 15.28
CA ILE A 149 -17.67 -12.29 16.23
C ILE A 149 -19.08 -12.21 15.66
N GLU A 150 -19.72 -13.36 15.52
CA GLU A 150 -21.11 -13.48 15.09
C GLU A 150 -21.90 -14.07 16.26
N GLU A 151 -23.04 -13.45 16.55
CA GLU A 151 -23.93 -13.83 17.64
C GLU A 151 -25.20 -14.40 17.04
N TYR A 152 -25.59 -15.54 17.53
CA TYR A 152 -26.80 -16.27 17.09
C TYR A 152 -27.70 -16.57 18.29
N GLU A 153 -29.00 -16.37 18.12
CA GLU A 153 -30.02 -16.70 19.10
C GLU A 153 -30.88 -17.82 18.55
N ASN A 154 -31.24 -18.78 19.39
CA ASN A 154 -32.10 -19.91 19.05
C ASN A 154 -31.62 -20.70 17.82
N ILE A 155 -30.33 -20.98 17.76
CA ILE A 155 -29.70 -21.75 16.68
C ILE A 155 -29.69 -23.25 16.98
N SER A 156 -29.93 -24.12 16.00
CA SER A 156 -29.86 -25.57 16.19
C SER A 156 -28.42 -26.06 16.38
N VAL A 157 -28.27 -27.15 17.12
CA VAL A 157 -26.96 -27.80 17.34
C VAL A 157 -26.32 -28.18 16.02
N LEU A 158 -27.11 -28.65 15.04
CA LEU A 158 -26.61 -29.05 13.71
C LEU A 158 -26.08 -27.86 12.90
N GLU A 159 -26.71 -26.67 13.02
CA GLU A 159 -26.23 -25.46 12.35
C GLU A 159 -24.94 -24.96 12.97
N VAL A 160 -24.79 -25.05 14.30
CA VAL A 160 -23.52 -24.71 14.97
C VAL A 160 -22.40 -25.65 14.53
N ASP A 161 -22.69 -26.97 14.49
CA ASP A 161 -21.69 -27.94 14.01
C ASP A 161 -21.31 -27.72 12.52
N ALA A 162 -22.27 -27.32 11.69
CA ALA A 162 -22.00 -26.95 10.31
C ALA A 162 -21.09 -25.72 10.21
N LEU A 163 -21.33 -24.67 11.00
CA LEU A 163 -20.49 -23.47 11.07
C LEU A 163 -19.08 -23.78 11.56
N LEU A 164 -18.93 -24.68 12.52
CA LEU A 164 -17.62 -25.11 13.03
C LEU A 164 -16.87 -25.99 12.04
N SER A 165 -17.57 -26.75 11.21
CA SER A 165 -16.96 -27.64 10.20
C SER A 165 -16.26 -26.86 9.07
N GLU A 166 -16.56 -25.57 8.91
CA GLU A 166 -15.83 -24.68 7.99
C GLU A 166 -14.35 -24.48 8.37
N GLY A 167 -13.94 -24.90 9.59
CA GLY A 167 -12.53 -24.93 10.02
C GLY A 167 -11.95 -23.58 10.48
N ASN A 168 -12.68 -22.49 10.32
CA ASN A 168 -12.24 -21.13 10.64
C ASN A 168 -13.06 -20.49 11.77
N ALA A 169 -13.79 -21.30 12.54
CA ALA A 169 -14.70 -20.82 13.55
C ALA A 169 -14.43 -21.46 14.91
N GLU A 170 -14.44 -20.65 15.96
CA GLU A 170 -14.29 -21.05 17.35
C GLU A 170 -15.47 -20.52 18.17
N ILE A 171 -15.99 -21.35 19.06
CA ILE A 171 -17.03 -20.92 20.00
C ILE A 171 -16.41 -20.10 21.10
N VAL A 172 -16.94 -18.90 21.32
CA VAL A 172 -16.52 -18.00 22.40
C VAL A 172 -17.42 -18.17 23.64
N GLU A 173 -18.74 -18.23 23.42
CA GLU A 173 -19.73 -18.36 24.48
C GLU A 173 -20.91 -19.18 23.98
N ILE A 174 -21.39 -20.08 24.83
CA ILE A 174 -22.64 -20.85 24.62
C ILE A 174 -23.52 -20.71 25.85
N ARG A 175 -24.79 -20.44 25.62
CA ARG A 175 -25.87 -20.60 26.62
C ARG A 175 -26.82 -21.66 26.13
N VAL A 176 -26.89 -22.73 26.90
CA VAL A 176 -27.81 -23.82 26.63
C VAL A 176 -29.15 -23.44 27.29
N GLY A 177 -30.17 -23.20 26.46
CA GLY A 177 -31.55 -23.07 26.92
C GLY A 177 -32.22 -24.43 26.95
N GLU A 178 -33.35 -24.59 27.68
CA GLU A 178 -34.19 -25.77 27.63
C GLU A 178 -35.08 -25.76 26.33
N GLY A 179 -34.57 -25.20 25.25
CA GLY A 179 -35.29 -25.01 24.00
C GLY A 179 -35.20 -26.24 23.10
N ILE A 180 -36.35 -26.78 22.75
CA ILE A 180 -36.52 -27.67 21.60
C ILE A 180 -37.24 -26.84 20.55
N ASP A 181 -36.68 -26.79 19.33
CA ASP A 181 -37.33 -26.11 18.21
C ASP A 181 -38.73 -26.72 18.00
N PRO A 182 -39.80 -25.94 18.10
CA PRO A 182 -41.15 -26.46 17.98
C PRO A 182 -41.52 -27.00 16.59
N GLU A 183 -40.76 -26.63 15.55
CA GLU A 183 -40.97 -27.09 14.17
C GLU A 183 -40.15 -28.33 13.80
N SER A 184 -38.86 -28.41 14.25
CA SER A 184 -37.97 -29.51 13.91
C SER A 184 -37.84 -30.57 15.01
N GLY A 185 -38.14 -30.24 16.28
CA GLY A 185 -37.93 -31.11 17.44
C GLY A 185 -36.45 -31.29 17.83
N GLU A 186 -35.57 -30.48 17.31
CA GLU A 186 -34.13 -30.51 17.59
C GLU A 186 -33.76 -29.64 18.79
N GLU A 187 -32.67 -30.02 19.48
CA GLU A 187 -32.11 -29.22 20.56
C GLU A 187 -31.51 -27.92 20.01
N THR A 188 -31.87 -26.81 20.64
CA THR A 188 -31.39 -25.49 20.25
C THR A 188 -30.56 -24.86 21.38
N TYR A 189 -29.57 -24.07 21.00
CA TYR A 189 -28.86 -23.17 21.92
C TYR A 189 -29.63 -21.85 22.00
N GLU A 190 -29.83 -21.33 23.23
CA GLU A 190 -30.46 -20.03 23.45
C GLU A 190 -29.61 -18.90 22.86
N TYR A 191 -28.28 -19.02 23.02
CA TYR A 191 -27.31 -18.04 22.53
C TYR A 191 -25.97 -18.70 22.25
N VAL A 192 -25.40 -18.39 21.09
CA VAL A 192 -24.05 -18.82 20.70
C VAL A 192 -23.29 -17.65 20.11
N SER A 193 -22.10 -17.38 20.63
CA SER A 193 -21.16 -16.43 20.07
C SER A 193 -20.01 -17.18 19.44
N ILE A 194 -19.82 -16.98 18.14
CA ILE A 194 -18.81 -17.67 17.32
C ILE A 194 -17.82 -16.64 16.81
N ARG A 195 -16.52 -16.90 17.04
CA ARG A 195 -15.43 -16.14 16.45
C ARG A 195 -15.04 -16.81 15.15
N LYS A 196 -15.20 -16.11 14.05
CA LYS A 196 -14.73 -16.55 12.72
C LYS A 196 -13.48 -15.81 12.33
N GLU A 197 -12.49 -16.54 11.83
CA GLU A 197 -11.38 -15.94 11.12
C GLU A 197 -11.82 -15.61 9.69
N ILE A 198 -11.64 -14.34 9.30
CA ILE A 198 -11.94 -13.86 7.96
C ILE A 198 -10.66 -13.37 7.29
N ASP A 199 -10.51 -13.77 6.04
CA ASP A 199 -9.45 -13.25 5.20
C ASP A 199 -9.78 -11.79 4.81
N LYS A 200 -8.94 -10.86 5.27
CA LYS A 200 -8.98 -9.43 4.94
C LYS A 200 -7.88 -9.03 4.00
N SER A 201 -7.20 -10.02 3.43
CA SER A 201 -6.11 -9.77 2.50
C SER A 201 -6.57 -8.92 1.32
N LYS A 202 -5.71 -8.00 0.91
CA LYS A 202 -6.02 -7.05 -0.15
C LYS A 202 -4.79 -6.70 -0.95
N VAL A 203 -5.02 -6.20 -2.16
CA VAL A 203 -3.98 -5.45 -2.88
C VAL A 203 -3.87 -4.08 -2.21
N ALA A 204 -2.75 -3.80 -1.55
CA ALA A 204 -2.47 -2.52 -0.93
C ALA A 204 -1.76 -1.58 -1.91
N LEU A 205 -2.16 -0.32 -1.86
CA LEU A 205 -1.55 0.78 -2.60
C LEU A 205 -0.78 1.64 -1.60
N GLU A 206 0.49 1.90 -1.87
CA GLU A 206 1.38 2.58 -0.94
C GLU A 206 2.25 3.62 -1.65
N ASN A 207 2.28 4.84 -1.14
CA ASN A 207 3.21 5.85 -1.58
C ASN A 207 4.58 5.61 -0.96
N ILE A 208 5.60 5.56 -1.80
CA ILE A 208 6.98 5.38 -1.36
C ILE A 208 7.66 6.76 -1.32
N PRO A 209 8.16 7.17 -0.13
CA PRO A 209 8.94 8.39 -0.01
C PRO A 209 10.15 8.34 -0.94
N PRO A 210 10.47 9.43 -1.65
CA PRO A 210 11.60 9.43 -2.57
C PRO A 210 12.93 9.10 -1.90
N GLU A 211 13.09 9.40 -0.60
CA GLU A 211 14.29 9.09 0.18
C GLU A 211 14.45 7.59 0.43
N SER A 212 13.37 6.85 0.48
CA SER A 212 13.35 5.41 0.73
C SER A 212 13.54 4.58 -0.55
N PHE A 213 13.41 5.20 -1.71
CA PHE A 213 13.49 4.50 -2.99
C PHE A 213 14.93 4.47 -3.51
N MET A 214 15.37 3.29 -3.89
CA MET A 214 16.69 3.05 -4.45
C MET A 214 16.60 2.46 -5.83
N ILE A 215 17.34 3.01 -6.78
CA ILE A 215 17.46 2.50 -8.15
C ILE A 215 18.90 2.70 -8.62
N ASN A 216 19.42 1.83 -9.47
CA ASN A 216 20.76 2.03 -10.00
C ASN A 216 20.84 3.30 -10.87
N ARG A 217 21.98 3.97 -10.81
CA ARG A 217 22.19 5.31 -11.39
C ARG A 217 21.95 5.37 -12.90
N ASP A 218 22.27 4.29 -13.60
CA ASP A 218 22.20 4.23 -15.06
C ASP A 218 20.82 3.82 -15.59
N ALA A 219 19.84 3.55 -14.70
CA ALA A 219 18.51 3.16 -15.10
C ALA A 219 17.72 4.36 -15.64
N THR A 220 17.11 4.17 -16.80
CA THR A 220 16.17 5.13 -17.39
C THR A 220 14.73 4.91 -16.93
N ASP A 221 14.40 3.66 -16.59
CA ASP A 221 13.10 3.25 -16.07
C ASP A 221 13.23 2.05 -15.11
N ILE A 222 12.17 1.75 -14.37
CA ILE A 222 12.14 0.66 -13.40
C ILE A 222 12.31 -0.71 -14.08
N ALA A 223 11.78 -0.88 -15.30
CA ALA A 223 11.82 -2.17 -15.98
C ALA A 223 13.21 -2.50 -16.52
N SER A 224 14.01 -1.50 -16.88
CA SER A 224 15.38 -1.66 -17.36
C SER A 224 16.42 -1.67 -16.24
N ALA A 225 16.02 -1.33 -15.02
CA ALA A 225 16.92 -1.26 -13.89
C ALA A 225 17.46 -2.63 -13.47
N SER A 226 18.78 -2.70 -13.25
CA SER A 226 19.43 -3.91 -12.72
C SER A 226 19.17 -4.11 -11.23
N PHE A 227 18.85 -3.04 -10.51
CA PHE A 227 18.52 -3.04 -9.09
C PHE A 227 17.47 -1.98 -8.79
N VAL A 228 16.41 -2.42 -8.09
CA VAL A 228 15.38 -1.55 -7.52
C VAL A 228 15.12 -2.02 -6.10
N GLY A 229 15.14 -1.10 -5.15
CA GLY A 229 14.92 -1.41 -3.74
C GLY A 229 14.15 -0.32 -3.01
N ILE A 230 13.62 -0.68 -1.85
CA ILE A 230 12.98 0.24 -0.93
C ILE A 230 13.63 0.01 0.43
N GLN A 231 14.14 1.09 1.01
CA GLN A 231 14.67 1.08 2.36
C GLN A 231 13.57 1.47 3.34
N THR A 232 13.30 0.61 4.31
CA THR A 232 12.30 0.85 5.34
C THR A 232 12.95 0.68 6.72
N GLU A 233 12.68 1.61 7.62
CA GLU A 233 13.06 1.47 9.02
C GLU A 233 11.99 0.62 9.72
N MET A 234 12.43 -0.43 10.40
CA MET A 234 11.57 -1.38 11.10
C MET A 234 12.06 -1.62 12.52
N THR A 235 11.15 -1.95 13.41
CA THR A 235 11.53 -2.38 14.77
C THR A 235 11.98 -3.84 14.77
N LEU A 236 12.75 -4.23 15.77
CA LEU A 236 13.14 -5.64 15.96
C LEU A 236 11.93 -6.55 16.14
N SER A 237 10.84 -6.03 16.69
CA SER A 237 9.58 -6.77 16.84
C SER A 237 8.98 -7.11 15.48
N ASP A 238 8.92 -6.12 14.58
CA ASP A 238 8.37 -6.28 13.23
C ASP A 238 9.22 -7.27 12.40
N LEU A 239 10.55 -7.20 12.53
CA LEU A 239 11.45 -8.14 11.87
C LEU A 239 11.23 -9.58 12.34
N ARG A 240 11.04 -9.79 13.64
CA ARG A 240 10.75 -11.13 14.19
C ARG A 240 9.39 -11.64 13.75
N GLU A 241 8.38 -10.80 13.68
CA GLU A 241 7.05 -11.15 13.16
C GLU A 241 7.10 -11.57 11.70
N MET A 242 8.00 -10.97 10.91
CA MET A 242 8.29 -11.37 9.53
C MET A 242 9.15 -12.65 9.41
N GLY A 243 9.60 -13.24 10.52
CA GLY A 243 10.39 -14.47 10.54
C GLY A 243 11.89 -14.27 10.36
N PHE A 244 12.38 -13.05 10.57
CA PHE A 244 13.82 -12.79 10.64
C PHE A 244 14.31 -12.93 12.09
N ASP A 245 15.35 -13.75 12.31
CA ASP A 245 15.99 -13.97 13.61
C ASP A 245 17.05 -12.89 13.95
#